data_948d37fc351493d875d1cc020907eef4
#
_entry.id   948d37fc351493d875d1cc020907eef4
#
_cell.length_a   1.000
_cell.length_b   1.000
_cell.length_c   1.000
_cell.angle_alpha   90.00
_cell.angle_beta   90.00
_cell.angle_gamma   90.00
#
_symmetry.space_group_name_H-M   'P 1'
#
loop_
_entity.id
_entity.type
_entity.pdbx_description
1 polymer ?
#
loop_
_entity_poly.entity_id
_entity_poly.type
_entity_poly.pdbx_seq_one_letter_code
_entity_poly.pdbx_strand_id
1 'polypeptide(L)'
;MNLNLLQKKTTVIKDPYPHVVIEDALPWDVYEELENTFPENAVLSTEPLDQGICYRWKADKLLQEVYKPQIWREFCAYHTSVEWFNSVLELFKDDIPPQLNYNNQAHHVGARGWADDSVTFWTDCQLVMHKPITETTSRTPHLDNPMEIFAGLLY
;
A
#
# COMPACT_ATOMS: atom_id res chain seq x y z
N MET A 1 14.41 -11.33 5.49
CA MET A 1 14.52 -10.17 4.57
C MET A 1 13.80 -9.00 5.24
N ASN A 2 14.33 -7.77 5.19
CA ASN A 2 13.66 -6.61 5.80
C ASN A 2 12.82 -5.89 4.74
N LEU A 3 11.50 -6.01 4.84
CA LEU A 3 10.53 -5.43 3.91
C LEU A 3 9.86 -4.15 4.46
N ASN A 4 10.25 -3.71 5.67
CA ASN A 4 9.65 -2.55 6.30
C ASN A 4 10.08 -1.24 5.61
N LEU A 5 9.15 -0.50 5.02
CA LEU A 5 9.40 0.80 4.41
C LEU A 5 9.68 1.91 5.43
N LEU A 6 9.30 1.72 6.70
CA LEU A 6 9.49 2.69 7.79
C LEU A 6 10.73 2.39 8.66
N GLN A 7 11.69 1.63 8.14
CA GLN A 7 12.90 1.27 8.91
C GLN A 7 13.84 2.44 9.18
N LYS A 8 13.80 3.47 8.35
CA LYS A 8 14.60 4.68 8.53
C LYS A 8 13.84 5.68 9.40
N LYS A 9 14.59 6.35 10.29
CA LYS A 9 14.03 7.47 11.03
C LYS A 9 13.60 8.56 10.07
N THR A 10 12.33 8.92 10.12
CA THR A 10 11.76 9.95 9.26
C THR A 10 11.00 10.98 10.08
N THR A 11 10.77 12.14 9.49
CA THR A 11 10.04 13.25 10.10
C THR A 11 8.81 13.56 9.27
N VAL A 12 7.67 13.68 9.93
CA VAL A 12 6.42 14.08 9.26
C VAL A 12 6.51 15.54 8.83
N ILE A 13 6.32 15.77 7.54
CA ILE A 13 6.18 17.09 6.94
C ILE A 13 4.70 17.47 7.01
N LYS A 14 4.39 18.67 7.51
CA LYS A 14 3.02 19.09 7.78
C LYS A 14 2.34 19.85 6.62
N ASP A 15 3.13 20.46 5.75
CA ASP A 15 2.63 21.30 4.66
C ASP A 15 2.83 20.60 3.31
N PRO A 16 1.81 20.51 2.45
CA PRO A 16 0.42 21.00 2.59
C PRO A 16 -0.49 20.07 3.41
N TYR A 17 -0.07 18.89 3.77
CA TYR A 17 -0.77 17.89 4.60
C TYR A 17 0.28 16.98 5.25
N PRO A 18 -0.05 16.25 6.32
CA PRO A 18 0.88 15.33 6.96
C PRO A 18 1.35 14.25 5.98
N HIS A 19 2.65 14.20 5.71
CA HIS A 19 3.26 13.20 4.84
C HIS A 19 4.73 12.95 5.20
N VAL A 20 5.27 11.86 4.68
CA VAL A 20 6.70 11.54 4.73
C VAL A 20 7.20 11.15 3.34
N VAL A 21 8.45 11.46 3.06
CA VAL A 21 9.19 10.95 1.91
C VAL A 21 10.40 10.20 2.45
N ILE A 22 10.58 8.97 2.03
CA ILE A 22 11.65 8.09 2.50
C ILE A 22 12.45 7.62 1.29
N GLU A 23 13.60 8.22 1.09
CA GLU A 23 14.54 7.78 0.05
C GLU A 23 15.22 6.49 0.49
N ASP A 24 15.48 5.59 -0.47
CA ASP A 24 16.06 4.26 -0.22
C ASP A 24 15.34 3.53 0.92
N ALA A 25 14.02 3.48 0.87
CA ALA A 25 13.19 2.89 1.92
C ALA A 25 13.45 1.40 2.14
N LEU A 26 13.93 0.69 1.12
CA LEU A 26 14.33 -0.72 1.17
C LEU A 26 15.84 -0.88 0.94
N PRO A 27 16.46 -1.97 1.44
CA PRO A 27 17.76 -2.39 0.98
C PRO A 27 17.75 -2.61 -0.54
N TRP A 28 18.85 -2.26 -1.20
CA TRP A 28 18.92 -2.29 -2.67
C TRP A 28 18.64 -3.67 -3.27
N ASP A 29 19.18 -4.72 -2.66
CA ASP A 29 18.96 -6.11 -3.07
C ASP A 29 17.48 -6.53 -2.98
N VAL A 30 16.77 -6.04 -1.98
CA VAL A 30 15.33 -6.26 -1.82
C VAL A 30 14.53 -5.50 -2.88
N TYR A 31 14.87 -4.23 -3.11
CA TYR A 31 14.22 -3.42 -4.13
C TYR A 31 14.43 -4.02 -5.53
N GLU A 32 15.68 -4.40 -5.86
CA GLU A 32 16.03 -5.02 -7.13
C GLU A 32 15.28 -6.34 -7.37
N GLU A 33 15.11 -7.17 -6.33
CA GLU A 33 14.30 -8.40 -6.45
C GLU A 33 12.82 -8.08 -6.71
N LEU A 34 12.25 -7.09 -6.01
CA LEU A 34 10.88 -6.65 -6.26
C LEU A 34 10.73 -6.11 -7.70
N GLU A 35 11.64 -5.26 -8.16
CA GLU A 35 11.62 -4.70 -9.51
C GLU A 35 11.72 -5.79 -10.58
N ASN A 36 12.71 -6.67 -10.47
CA ASN A 36 12.96 -7.75 -11.44
C ASN A 36 11.83 -8.80 -11.48
N THR A 37 11.05 -8.89 -10.44
CA THR A 37 9.93 -9.84 -10.33
C THR A 37 8.56 -9.16 -10.42
N PHE A 38 8.52 -7.88 -10.79
CA PHE A 38 7.23 -7.18 -10.99
C PHE A 38 6.44 -7.86 -12.11
N PRO A 39 5.14 -8.16 -11.89
CA PRO A 39 4.36 -8.93 -12.84
C PRO A 39 4.11 -8.17 -14.15
N GLU A 40 4.11 -8.92 -15.25
CA GLU A 40 3.74 -8.37 -16.56
C GLU A 40 2.25 -7.98 -16.63
N ASN A 41 1.91 -7.09 -17.55
CA ASN A 41 0.55 -6.60 -17.78
C ASN A 41 -0.51 -7.71 -17.87
N ALA A 42 -0.20 -8.78 -18.59
CA ALA A 42 -1.12 -9.90 -18.79
C ALA A 42 -1.48 -10.65 -17.50
N VAL A 43 -0.65 -10.51 -16.48
CA VAL A 43 -0.83 -11.15 -15.18
C VAL A 43 -1.61 -10.23 -14.23
N LEU A 44 -1.48 -8.91 -14.39
CA LEU A 44 -2.14 -7.92 -13.52
C LEU A 44 -3.63 -7.74 -13.81
N SER A 45 -4.08 -8.06 -15.02
CA SER A 45 -5.49 -7.95 -15.40
C SER A 45 -5.96 -9.20 -16.12
N THR A 46 -6.99 -9.84 -15.60
CA THR A 46 -7.74 -10.90 -16.30
C THR A 46 -8.85 -10.35 -17.18
N GLU A 47 -9.17 -9.06 -17.03
CA GLU A 47 -10.18 -8.37 -17.83
C GLU A 47 -9.62 -7.05 -18.39
N PRO A 48 -9.93 -6.70 -19.64
CA PRO A 48 -9.63 -5.39 -20.15
C PRO A 48 -10.39 -4.37 -19.30
N LEU A 49 -9.65 -3.47 -18.66
CA LEU A 49 -10.26 -2.33 -18.00
C LEU A 49 -10.71 -1.37 -19.10
N ASP A 50 -12.01 -1.38 -19.43
CA ASP A 50 -12.61 -0.56 -20.50
C ASP A 50 -12.40 0.96 -20.32
N GLN A 51 -12.06 1.38 -19.11
CA GLN A 51 -11.69 2.75 -18.80
C GLN A 51 -10.31 2.85 -18.13
N GLY A 52 -9.59 1.73 -18.11
CA GLY A 52 -8.42 1.57 -17.28
C GLY A 52 -7.15 2.05 -17.92
N ILE A 53 -6.69 3.16 -17.47
CA ILE A 53 -5.30 3.58 -17.60
C ILE A 53 -4.36 2.81 -16.67
N CYS A 54 -4.88 1.89 -15.83
CA CYS A 54 -4.07 1.12 -14.92
C CYS A 54 -4.55 -0.33 -14.72
N TYR A 55 -3.58 -1.23 -14.58
CA TYR A 55 -3.78 -2.60 -14.12
C TYR A 55 -3.50 -2.69 -12.63
N ARG A 56 -4.27 -3.51 -11.90
CA ARG A 56 -4.13 -3.62 -10.45
C ARG A 56 -4.27 -5.05 -9.96
N TRP A 57 -3.35 -5.46 -9.09
CA TRP A 57 -3.53 -6.59 -8.21
C TRP A 57 -3.63 -6.12 -6.77
N LYS A 58 -4.71 -6.46 -6.13
CA LYS A 58 -4.99 -6.16 -4.73
C LYS A 58 -4.43 -7.24 -3.82
N ALA A 59 -4.42 -6.97 -2.52
CA ALA A 59 -3.91 -7.87 -1.50
C ALA A 59 -4.53 -9.28 -1.56
N ASP A 60 -5.83 -9.40 -1.81
CA ASP A 60 -6.50 -10.69 -1.91
C ASP A 60 -5.89 -11.61 -2.97
N LYS A 61 -5.48 -11.06 -4.10
CA LYS A 61 -4.78 -11.80 -5.16
C LYS A 61 -3.32 -12.07 -4.86
N LEU A 62 -2.62 -11.09 -4.28
CA LEU A 62 -1.21 -11.22 -3.95
C LEU A 62 -0.96 -12.25 -2.84
N LEU A 63 -1.88 -12.36 -1.87
CA LEU A 63 -1.78 -13.30 -0.77
C LEU A 63 -2.15 -14.74 -1.16
N GLN A 64 -2.88 -14.93 -2.27
CA GLN A 64 -3.16 -16.25 -2.80
C GLN A 64 -1.89 -16.88 -3.42
N GLU A 65 -1.78 -18.21 -3.36
CA GLU A 65 -0.61 -18.94 -3.90
C GLU A 65 -0.48 -18.91 -5.42
N VAL A 66 -1.35 -18.20 -6.11
CA VAL A 66 -1.41 -18.13 -7.57
C VAL A 66 -0.24 -17.36 -8.16
N TYR A 67 0.27 -16.36 -7.46
CA TYR A 67 1.41 -15.57 -7.89
C TYR A 67 2.69 -16.00 -7.18
N LYS A 68 3.71 -16.30 -7.95
CA LYS A 68 4.92 -16.96 -7.46
C LYS A 68 6.17 -16.15 -7.26
N PRO A 69 6.42 -14.96 -7.36
CA PRO A 69 7.50 -14.41 -6.59
C PRO A 69 7.07 -14.30 -5.13
N GLN A 70 7.71 -15.10 -4.32
CA GLN A 70 7.44 -15.16 -2.87
C GLN A 70 7.61 -13.79 -2.22
N ILE A 71 8.59 -13.01 -2.69
CA ILE A 71 8.88 -11.68 -2.17
C ILE A 71 7.65 -10.75 -2.22
N TRP A 72 6.83 -10.81 -3.28
CA TRP A 72 5.63 -9.99 -3.38
C TRP A 72 4.54 -10.40 -2.41
N ARG A 73 4.42 -11.71 -2.13
CA ARG A 73 3.48 -12.20 -1.11
C ARG A 73 3.93 -11.77 0.29
N GLU A 74 5.22 -11.89 0.58
CA GLU A 74 5.79 -11.46 1.86
C GLU A 74 5.68 -9.94 2.03
N PHE A 75 5.96 -9.18 0.99
CA PHE A 75 5.79 -7.73 0.97
C PHE A 75 4.33 -7.33 1.24
N CYS A 76 3.39 -7.93 0.52
CA CYS A 76 1.97 -7.69 0.72
C CYS A 76 1.51 -8.11 2.14
N ALA A 77 1.91 -9.30 2.59
CA ALA A 77 1.54 -9.80 3.92
C ALA A 77 2.03 -8.86 5.03
N TYR A 78 3.26 -8.35 4.92
CA TYR A 78 3.79 -7.39 5.89
C TYR A 78 3.00 -6.08 5.85
N HIS A 79 2.80 -5.48 4.66
CA HIS A 79 2.15 -4.18 4.52
C HIS A 79 0.62 -4.21 4.67
N THR A 80 0.04 -5.39 4.87
CA THR A 80 -1.36 -5.57 5.27
C THR A 80 -1.51 -6.06 6.71
N SER A 81 -0.42 -6.17 7.46
CA SER A 81 -0.43 -6.64 8.83
C SER A 81 -0.82 -5.56 9.83
N VAL A 82 -1.23 -6.00 11.03
CA VAL A 82 -1.46 -5.12 12.17
C VAL A 82 -0.17 -4.42 12.64
N GLU A 83 0.97 -5.06 12.47
CA GLU A 83 2.28 -4.48 12.80
C GLU A 83 2.58 -3.26 11.94
N TRP A 84 2.42 -3.39 10.62
CA TRP A 84 2.56 -2.27 9.69
C TRP A 84 1.56 -1.15 10.01
N PHE A 85 0.30 -1.48 10.18
CA PHE A 85 -0.75 -0.53 10.51
C PHE A 85 -0.40 0.30 11.76
N ASN A 86 0.00 -0.37 12.85
CA ASN A 86 0.39 0.30 14.07
C ASN A 86 1.65 1.17 13.90
N SER A 87 2.60 0.75 13.06
CA SER A 87 3.80 1.54 12.76
C SER A 87 3.45 2.84 12.04
N VAL A 88 2.49 2.81 11.11
CA VAL A 88 1.99 4.01 10.44
C VAL A 88 1.22 4.91 11.42
N LEU A 89 0.35 4.34 12.25
CA LEU A 89 -0.36 5.13 13.27
C LEU A 89 0.59 5.82 14.25
N GLU A 90 1.63 5.13 14.70
CA GLU A 90 2.62 5.72 15.61
C GLU A 90 3.39 6.86 14.92
N LEU A 91 3.74 6.70 13.64
CA LEU A 91 4.43 7.73 12.86
C LEU A 91 3.60 9.02 12.76
N PHE A 92 2.29 8.90 12.55
CA PHE A 92 1.37 10.02 12.34
C PHE A 92 0.49 10.34 13.56
N LYS A 93 0.84 9.86 14.75
CA LYS A 93 0.00 9.95 15.95
C LYS A 93 -0.47 11.36 16.33
N ASP A 94 0.35 12.37 16.02
CA ASP A 94 0.06 13.77 16.29
C ASP A 94 -0.82 14.44 15.21
N ASP A 95 -1.09 13.71 14.13
CA ASP A 95 -1.80 14.20 12.94
C ASP A 95 -3.11 13.45 12.68
N ILE A 96 -3.30 12.31 13.33
CA ILE A 96 -4.53 11.52 13.20
C ILE A 96 -5.67 12.26 13.92
N PRO A 97 -6.81 12.50 13.25
CA PRO A 97 -7.94 13.17 13.87
C PRO A 97 -8.41 12.47 15.15
N PRO A 98 -8.64 13.22 16.25
CA PRO A 98 -9.03 12.65 17.55
C PRO A 98 -10.31 11.79 17.52
N GLN A 99 -11.22 12.09 16.59
CA GLN A 99 -12.47 11.33 16.41
C GLN A 99 -12.23 9.90 15.91
N LEU A 100 -11.08 9.62 15.36
CA LEU A 100 -10.69 8.27 14.93
C LEU A 100 -10.11 7.44 16.08
N ASN A 101 -9.99 7.99 17.27
CA ASN A 101 -9.60 7.44 18.58
C ASN A 101 -8.97 6.03 18.57
N TYR A 102 -7.81 5.91 17.92
CA TYR A 102 -7.12 4.61 17.76
C TYR A 102 -6.34 4.18 19.00
N ASN A 103 -6.24 5.04 20.01
CA ASN A 103 -5.20 4.94 21.04
C ASN A 103 -5.46 3.89 22.14
N ASN A 104 -6.63 3.23 22.17
CA ASN A 104 -6.99 2.34 23.29
C ASN A 104 -7.69 1.03 22.90
N GLN A 105 -7.77 0.66 21.66
CA GLN A 105 -8.41 -0.59 21.23
C GLN A 105 -7.43 -1.48 20.49
N ALA A 106 -7.48 -2.78 20.77
CA ALA A 106 -6.84 -3.77 19.92
C ALA A 106 -7.41 -3.62 18.49
N HIS A 107 -6.57 -3.23 17.55
CA HIS A 107 -7.00 -3.06 16.18
C HIS A 107 -7.13 -4.43 15.52
N HIS A 108 -8.34 -4.78 15.13
CA HIS A 108 -8.56 -5.90 14.25
C HIS A 108 -8.32 -5.43 12.82
N VAL A 109 -7.14 -5.70 12.32
CA VAL A 109 -6.70 -5.32 10.97
C VAL A 109 -6.69 -6.55 10.09
N GLY A 110 -7.18 -6.42 8.87
CA GLY A 110 -7.13 -7.49 7.90
C GLY A 110 -6.99 -7.00 6.46
N ALA A 111 -6.43 -7.84 5.60
CA ALA A 111 -6.28 -7.53 4.20
C ALA A 111 -7.64 -7.50 3.50
N ARG A 112 -7.89 -6.47 2.69
CA ARG A 112 -9.13 -6.32 1.92
C ARG A 112 -9.35 -7.52 1.01
N GLY A 113 -10.55 -8.08 1.04
CA GLY A 113 -10.96 -9.24 0.26
C GLY A 113 -10.49 -10.59 0.80
N TRP A 114 -9.76 -10.58 1.92
CA TRP A 114 -9.25 -11.80 2.57
C TRP A 114 -9.78 -11.98 4.00
N ALA A 115 -9.84 -10.90 4.77
CA ALA A 115 -10.38 -10.93 6.12
C ALA A 115 -11.91 -10.90 6.12
N ASP A 116 -12.50 -11.44 7.18
CA ASP A 116 -13.93 -11.42 7.41
C ASP A 116 -14.41 -10.06 7.98
N ASP A 117 -15.72 -9.96 8.21
CA ASP A 117 -16.35 -8.73 8.69
C ASP A 117 -16.03 -8.39 10.17
N SER A 118 -15.20 -9.20 10.84
CA SER A 118 -14.77 -8.93 12.22
C SER A 118 -13.68 -7.87 12.32
N VAL A 119 -13.03 -7.51 11.20
CA VAL A 119 -11.98 -6.51 11.18
C VAL A 119 -12.52 -5.10 11.38
N THR A 120 -11.79 -4.30 12.17
CA THR A 120 -12.11 -2.88 12.36
C THR A 120 -11.55 -2.03 11.21
N PHE A 121 -10.40 -2.43 10.68
CA PHE A 121 -9.71 -1.72 9.60
C PHE A 121 -9.31 -2.66 8.48
N TRP A 122 -9.57 -2.23 7.26
CA TRP A 122 -9.10 -2.89 6.06
C TRP A 122 -7.79 -2.26 5.60
N THR A 123 -6.79 -3.10 5.40
CA THR A 123 -5.54 -2.72 4.73
C THR A 123 -5.52 -3.28 3.32
N ASP A 124 -4.87 -2.59 2.41
CA ASP A 124 -4.69 -3.05 1.03
C ASP A 124 -3.25 -2.77 0.60
N CYS A 125 -2.68 -3.70 -0.13
CA CYS A 125 -1.40 -3.55 -0.80
C CYS A 125 -1.61 -3.92 -2.27
N GLN A 126 -1.37 -2.97 -3.16
CA GLN A 126 -1.69 -3.12 -4.57
C GLN A 126 -0.44 -3.01 -5.43
N LEU A 127 -0.26 -3.93 -6.35
CA LEU A 127 0.61 -3.72 -7.51
C LEU A 127 -0.19 -2.96 -8.56
N VAL A 128 0.33 -1.83 -8.99
CA VAL A 128 -0.34 -0.95 -9.94
C VAL A 128 0.59 -0.66 -11.11
N MET A 129 0.12 -0.88 -12.32
CA MET A 129 0.83 -0.52 -13.53
C MET A 129 -0.04 0.37 -14.40
N HIS A 130 0.47 1.55 -14.74
CA HIS A 130 -0.18 2.46 -15.66
C HIS A 130 0.26 2.19 -17.10
N LYS A 131 -0.68 2.22 -18.04
CA LYS A 131 -0.33 2.24 -19.46
C LYS A 131 0.41 3.53 -19.80
N PRO A 132 1.34 3.51 -20.77
CA PRO A 132 1.87 4.73 -21.33
C PRO A 132 0.71 5.60 -21.83
N ILE A 133 0.72 6.88 -21.44
CA ILE A 133 -0.32 7.83 -21.82
C ILE A 133 0.21 8.59 -23.03
N THR A 134 -0.52 8.52 -24.15
CA THR A 134 -0.20 9.27 -25.37
C THR A 134 -0.82 10.66 -25.38
N GLU A 135 -1.80 10.91 -24.50
CA GLU A 135 -2.46 12.19 -24.30
C GLU A 135 -2.52 12.51 -22.81
N THR A 136 -2.50 13.80 -22.46
CA THR A 136 -2.44 14.28 -21.07
C THR A 136 -3.71 13.96 -20.29
N THR A 137 -3.82 12.76 -19.81
CA THR A 137 -4.81 12.39 -18.80
C THR A 137 -4.14 12.23 -17.44
N SER A 138 -3.46 13.28 -16.97
CA SER A 138 -3.13 13.33 -15.55
C SER A 138 -4.45 13.37 -14.77
N ARG A 139 -4.59 12.52 -13.78
CA ARG A 139 -5.68 12.69 -12.82
C ARG A 139 -5.57 14.10 -12.25
N THR A 140 -6.67 14.83 -12.28
CA THR A 140 -6.74 16.11 -11.57
C THR A 140 -6.48 15.86 -10.09
N PRO A 141 -5.87 16.83 -9.37
CA PRO A 141 -5.78 16.75 -7.92
C PRO A 141 -7.14 16.40 -7.31
N HIS A 142 -7.19 15.40 -6.48
CA HIS A 142 -8.41 14.93 -5.82
C HIS A 142 -8.08 14.48 -4.40
N LEU A 143 -9.10 14.42 -3.56
CA LEU A 143 -9.04 13.75 -2.28
C LEU A 143 -9.43 12.29 -2.49
N ASP A 144 -8.70 11.39 -1.84
CA ASP A 144 -9.07 9.99 -1.75
C ASP A 144 -10.35 9.82 -0.90
N ASN A 145 -10.79 8.57 -0.74
CA ASN A 145 -11.97 8.28 0.04
C ASN A 145 -11.81 8.84 1.48
N PRO A 146 -12.75 9.62 2.00
CA PRO A 146 -12.65 10.20 3.35
C PRO A 146 -12.60 9.15 4.48
N MET A 147 -12.87 7.88 4.18
CA MET A 147 -12.69 6.76 5.10
C MET A 147 -11.26 6.19 5.05
N GLU A 148 -10.40 6.66 4.17
CA GLU A 148 -9.02 6.22 4.02
C GLU A 148 -8.14 6.96 5.03
N ILE A 149 -7.41 6.21 5.86
CA ILE A 149 -6.62 6.77 6.95
C ILE A 149 -5.25 7.20 6.44
N PHE A 150 -4.65 6.39 5.57
CA PHE A 150 -3.38 6.69 4.93
C PHE A 150 -3.28 6.03 3.56
N ALA A 151 -2.47 6.61 2.71
CA ALA A 151 -2.01 6.01 1.46
C ALA A 151 -0.48 6.06 1.40
N GLY A 152 0.13 5.04 0.81
CA GLY A 152 1.56 4.95 0.58
C GLY A 152 1.86 4.55 -0.85
N LEU A 153 2.93 5.10 -1.42
CA LEU A 153 3.40 4.78 -2.77
C LEU A 153 4.87 4.36 -2.69
N LEU A 154 5.22 3.26 -3.34
CA LEU A 154 6.59 2.82 -3.58
C LEU A 154 6.88 2.94 -5.07
N TYR A 155 7.96 3.63 -5.43
CA TYR A 155 8.44 3.81 -6.80
C TYR A 155 9.86 3.28 -6.95
#